data_6f9f9766c0e23037f84550d994d2a54b
#
_entry.id   6f9f9766c0e23037f84550d994d2a54b
#
_cell.length_a   1.000
_cell.length_b   1.000
_cell.length_c   1.000
_cell.angle_alpha   90.00
_cell.angle_beta   90.00
_cell.angle_gamma   90.00
#
_symmetry.space_group_name_H-M   'P 1'
#
loop_
_entity.id
_entity.type
_entity.pdbx_description
1 polymer ?
#
loop_
_entity_poly.entity_id
_entity_poly.type
_entity_poly.pdbx_seq_one_letter_code
_entity_poly.pdbx_strand_id
1 'polypeptide(L)'
;MYNFFNRLLALLISAILFPVIFFIYFFLLTKIGNPIIFKQKRSGLNGKSFYLYKFRTMQIKKNKKEIKRIYKSTLFLRTSRLDEFPQLFNVIKGDLNFVGPRPLLIEYNKLYNRNQKMRLSVMPGITGWAQVNGDNNISWSKKFKLDIWYVENKSIFLDIKIILLTINFIFKKIIYKKNKEKII
;
A
#
# COMPACT_ATOMS: atom_id res chain seq x y z
N MET A 1 -5.89 -3.53 22.21
CA MET A 1 -6.07 -2.07 22.17
C MET A 1 -5.56 -1.45 20.86
N TYR A 2 -4.29 -1.59 20.46
CA TYR A 2 -3.71 -1.01 19.23
C TYR A 2 -4.50 -1.32 17.92
N ASN A 3 -4.87 -2.58 17.68
CA ASN A 3 -5.64 -2.96 16.49
C ASN A 3 -7.06 -2.39 16.48
N PHE A 4 -7.66 -2.20 17.64
CA PHE A 4 -8.98 -1.57 17.75
C PHE A 4 -8.94 -0.10 17.32
N PHE A 5 -7.94 0.67 17.78
CA PHE A 5 -7.74 2.06 17.36
C PHE A 5 -7.49 2.19 15.86
N ASN A 6 -6.69 1.30 15.27
CA ASN A 6 -6.49 1.31 13.81
C ASN A 6 -7.81 1.11 13.05
N ARG A 7 -8.66 0.18 13.49
CA ARG A 7 -9.96 -0.08 12.85
C ARG A 7 -10.92 1.10 12.98
N LEU A 8 -11.02 1.68 14.18
CA LEU A 8 -11.87 2.84 14.42
C LEU A 8 -11.42 4.04 13.58
N LEU A 9 -10.13 4.32 13.55
CA LEU A 9 -9.55 5.38 12.72
C LEU A 9 -9.80 5.13 11.24
N ALA A 10 -9.67 3.87 10.78
CA ALA A 10 -9.95 3.52 9.39
C ALA A 10 -11.43 3.71 9.02
N LEU A 11 -12.36 3.42 9.93
CA LEU A 11 -13.79 3.71 9.76
C LEU A 11 -14.04 5.21 9.60
N LEU A 12 -13.49 6.02 10.49
CA LEU A 12 -13.62 7.48 10.45
C LEU A 12 -13.04 8.07 9.15
N ILE A 13 -11.81 7.66 8.78
CA ILE A 13 -11.17 8.08 7.53
C ILE A 13 -12.01 7.63 6.32
N SER A 14 -12.54 6.41 6.33
CA SER A 14 -13.38 5.90 5.23
C SER A 14 -14.67 6.70 5.08
N ALA A 15 -15.30 7.10 6.18
CA ALA A 15 -16.51 7.94 6.16
C ALA A 15 -16.20 9.34 5.57
N ILE A 16 -15.11 9.97 6.01
CA ILE A 16 -14.67 11.29 5.49
C ILE A 16 -14.30 11.20 4.00
N LEU A 17 -13.60 10.14 3.60
CA LEU A 17 -13.15 9.95 2.22
C LEU A 17 -14.19 9.29 1.32
N PHE A 18 -15.35 8.92 1.84
CA PHE A 18 -16.40 8.24 1.06
C PHE A 18 -16.75 8.99 -0.24
N PRO A 19 -16.99 10.31 -0.26
CA PRO A 19 -17.26 11.02 -1.51
C PRO A 19 -16.13 10.85 -2.55
N VAL A 20 -14.87 10.96 -2.10
CA VAL A 20 -13.69 10.82 -2.98
C VAL A 20 -13.61 9.39 -3.54
N ILE A 21 -13.80 8.39 -2.68
CA ILE A 21 -13.78 6.97 -3.06
C ILE A 21 -14.90 6.68 -4.07
N PHE A 22 -16.09 7.25 -3.85
CA PHE A 22 -17.24 7.14 -4.75
C PHE A 22 -16.94 7.74 -6.13
N PHE A 23 -16.40 8.95 -6.20
CA PHE A 23 -16.03 9.57 -7.47
C PHE A 23 -14.94 8.79 -8.20
N ILE A 24 -13.92 8.29 -7.49
CA ILE A 24 -12.88 7.43 -8.08
C ILE A 24 -13.49 6.16 -8.65
N TYR A 25 -14.43 5.52 -7.93
CA TYR A 25 -15.12 4.31 -8.39
C TYR A 25 -15.84 4.56 -9.72
N PHE A 26 -16.68 5.61 -9.81
CA PHE A 26 -17.40 5.94 -11.04
C PHE A 26 -16.47 6.36 -12.18
N PHE A 27 -15.45 7.16 -11.88
CA PHE A 27 -14.41 7.50 -12.86
C PHE A 27 -13.77 6.24 -13.45
N LEU A 28 -13.41 5.27 -12.62
CA LEU A 28 -12.80 4.03 -13.10
C LEU A 28 -13.82 3.16 -13.86
N LEU A 29 -15.08 3.14 -13.44
CA LEU A 29 -16.13 2.42 -14.13
C LEU A 29 -16.28 2.89 -15.59
N THR A 30 -16.26 4.21 -15.81
CA THR A 30 -16.36 4.80 -17.16
C THR A 30 -15.10 4.64 -18.00
N LYS A 31 -13.89 4.69 -17.37
CA LYS A 31 -12.60 4.65 -18.10
C LYS A 31 -12.05 3.26 -18.35
N ILE A 32 -12.31 2.31 -17.47
CA ILE A 32 -11.69 0.96 -17.54
C ILE A 32 -12.69 -0.19 -17.41
N GLY A 33 -13.94 0.10 -17.03
CA GLY A 33 -15.00 -0.91 -16.87
C GLY A 33 -14.75 -1.90 -15.71
N ASN A 34 -15.64 -2.88 -15.54
CA ASN A 34 -15.52 -3.91 -14.52
C ASN A 34 -14.39 -4.92 -14.80
N PRO A 35 -13.82 -5.55 -13.74
CA PRO A 35 -13.97 -5.25 -12.32
C PRO A 35 -13.18 -3.99 -11.91
N ILE A 36 -13.75 -3.12 -11.06
CA ILE A 36 -13.10 -1.90 -10.57
C ILE A 36 -12.08 -2.20 -9.47
N ILE A 37 -12.37 -3.21 -8.65
CA ILE A 37 -11.49 -3.62 -7.54
C ILE A 37 -10.59 -4.77 -7.98
N PHE A 38 -9.30 -4.55 -7.84
CA PHE A 38 -8.27 -5.58 -7.97
C PHE A 38 -8.05 -6.25 -6.62
N LYS A 39 -7.99 -7.58 -6.61
CA LYS A 39 -7.77 -8.42 -5.44
C LYS A 39 -6.50 -9.25 -5.64
N GLN A 40 -5.64 -9.30 -4.64
CA GLN A 40 -4.43 -10.12 -4.68
C GLN A 40 -4.13 -10.75 -3.33
N LYS A 41 -3.86 -12.06 -3.32
CA LYS A 41 -3.43 -12.75 -2.10
C LYS A 41 -2.09 -12.22 -1.63
N ARG A 42 -1.99 -11.91 -0.35
CA ARG A 42 -0.80 -11.38 0.33
C ARG A 42 -0.58 -12.10 1.64
N SER A 43 0.68 -12.04 2.10
CA SER A 43 1.07 -12.57 3.40
C SER A 43 0.76 -11.55 4.50
N GLY A 44 -0.02 -11.95 5.49
CA GLY A 44 -0.38 -11.18 6.67
C GLY A 44 0.37 -11.63 7.92
N LEU A 45 -0.23 -11.35 9.08
CA LEU A 45 0.29 -11.74 10.39
C LEU A 45 0.54 -13.27 10.45
N ASN A 46 1.70 -13.65 10.97
CA ASN A 46 2.15 -15.05 11.07
C ASN A 46 2.08 -15.81 9.74
N GLY A 47 2.21 -15.11 8.62
CA GLY A 47 2.16 -15.71 7.28
C GLY A 47 0.77 -16.11 6.80
N LYS A 48 -0.31 -15.85 7.54
CA LYS A 48 -1.68 -16.11 7.10
C LYS A 48 -2.02 -15.29 5.87
N SER A 49 -2.62 -15.92 4.86
CA SER A 49 -3.00 -15.22 3.63
C SER A 49 -4.27 -14.39 3.80
N PHE A 50 -4.29 -13.22 3.17
CA PHE A 50 -5.49 -12.39 3.03
C PHE A 50 -5.58 -11.79 1.64
N TYR A 51 -6.73 -11.24 1.26
CA TYR A 51 -6.90 -10.52 0.00
C TYR A 51 -6.69 -9.02 0.21
N LEU A 52 -5.65 -8.48 -0.41
CA LEU A 52 -5.40 -7.05 -0.50
C LEU A 52 -6.27 -6.43 -1.59
N TYR A 53 -6.98 -5.35 -1.27
CA TYR A 53 -7.84 -4.63 -2.19
C TYR A 53 -7.19 -3.35 -2.69
N LYS A 54 -7.32 -3.09 -4.00
CA LYS A 54 -6.90 -1.84 -4.64
C LYS A 54 -7.89 -1.46 -5.74
N PHE A 55 -7.94 -0.20 -6.11
CA PHE A 55 -8.55 0.15 -7.39
C PHE A 55 -7.72 -0.40 -8.54
N ARG A 56 -8.40 -0.97 -9.54
CA ARG A 56 -7.74 -1.47 -10.74
C ARG A 56 -7.31 -0.31 -11.62
N THR A 57 -6.01 -0.17 -11.83
CA THR A 57 -5.39 0.87 -12.68
C THR A 57 -4.58 0.27 -13.82
N MET A 58 -4.63 -1.05 -14.00
CA MET A 58 -3.89 -1.79 -15.01
C MET A 58 -4.79 -2.71 -15.83
N GLN A 59 -4.41 -2.95 -17.07
CA GLN A 59 -5.06 -3.92 -17.95
C GLN A 59 -4.86 -5.35 -17.45
N ILE A 60 -5.88 -6.20 -17.64
CA ILE A 60 -5.86 -7.62 -17.21
C ILE A 60 -4.97 -8.48 -18.11
N LYS A 61 -4.74 -8.07 -19.37
CA LYS A 61 -3.97 -8.84 -20.36
C LYS A 61 -2.54 -9.10 -19.91
N LYS A 62 -2.15 -10.39 -19.80
CA LYS A 62 -0.84 -10.82 -19.27
C LYS A 62 0.36 -10.56 -20.19
N ASN A 63 0.13 -10.41 -21.51
CA ASN A 63 1.20 -10.40 -22.53
C ASN A 63 1.89 -9.05 -22.75
N LYS A 64 1.63 -8.02 -21.93
CA LYS A 64 2.29 -6.71 -22.05
C LYS A 64 3.20 -6.46 -20.86
N LYS A 65 4.35 -5.80 -21.11
CA LYS A 65 5.23 -5.30 -20.04
C LYS A 65 4.44 -4.44 -19.05
N GLU A 66 4.77 -4.48 -17.78
CA GLU A 66 4.00 -3.88 -16.68
C GLU A 66 3.66 -2.40 -16.92
N ILE A 67 4.63 -1.61 -17.40
CA ILE A 67 4.45 -0.18 -17.70
C ILE A 67 3.42 0.04 -18.82
N LYS A 68 3.43 -0.80 -19.88
CA LYS A 68 2.47 -0.72 -21.01
C LYS A 68 1.05 -1.17 -20.63
N ARG A 69 0.88 -1.78 -19.44
CA ARG A 69 -0.43 -2.22 -18.92
C ARG A 69 -1.14 -1.12 -18.13
N ILE A 70 -0.47 -0.04 -17.76
CA ILE A 70 -1.08 1.05 -17.00
C ILE A 70 -1.95 1.89 -17.92
N TYR A 71 -3.19 2.16 -17.52
CA TYR A 71 -4.03 3.12 -18.22
C TYR A 71 -3.49 4.53 -17.97
N LYS A 72 -3.21 5.30 -19.01
CA LYS A 72 -2.70 6.68 -18.89
C LYS A 72 -3.63 7.54 -18.02
N SER A 73 -4.94 7.40 -18.18
CA SER A 73 -5.97 8.10 -17.39
C SER A 73 -5.90 7.81 -15.88
N THR A 74 -5.29 6.69 -15.45
CA THR A 74 -5.21 6.30 -14.03
C THR A 74 -3.82 6.56 -13.42
N LEU A 75 -2.90 7.14 -14.18
CA LEU A 75 -1.53 7.36 -13.72
C LEU A 75 -1.47 8.30 -12.50
N PHE A 76 -2.38 9.28 -12.44
CA PHE A 76 -2.51 10.16 -11.28
C PHE A 76 -2.88 9.38 -10.01
N LEU A 77 -3.86 8.46 -10.08
CA LEU A 77 -4.27 7.64 -8.94
C LEU A 77 -3.09 6.82 -8.37
N ARG A 78 -2.23 6.28 -9.23
CA ARG A 78 -1.04 5.53 -8.80
C ARG A 78 0.03 6.44 -8.19
N THR A 79 0.23 7.63 -8.75
CA THR A 79 1.25 8.57 -8.27
C THR A 79 0.87 9.12 -6.89
N SER A 80 -0.42 9.44 -6.69
CA SER A 80 -0.98 9.94 -5.43
C SER A 80 -1.33 8.83 -4.42
N ARG A 81 -1.14 7.55 -4.77
CA ARG A 81 -1.54 6.39 -3.95
C ARG A 81 -3.05 6.29 -3.69
N LEU A 82 -3.89 7.03 -4.41
CA LEU A 82 -5.34 6.95 -4.28
C LEU A 82 -5.90 5.58 -4.72
N ASP A 83 -5.17 4.87 -5.56
CA ASP A 83 -5.50 3.49 -5.93
C ASP A 83 -5.42 2.51 -4.75
N GLU A 84 -4.79 2.90 -3.64
CA GLU A 84 -4.67 2.09 -2.43
C GLU A 84 -5.79 2.32 -1.40
N PHE A 85 -6.71 3.29 -1.62
CA PHE A 85 -7.82 3.58 -0.68
C PHE A 85 -8.69 2.37 -0.32
N PRO A 86 -8.98 1.39 -1.21
CA PRO A 86 -9.70 0.18 -0.82
C PRO A 86 -9.00 -0.65 0.27
N GLN A 87 -7.71 -0.42 0.57
CA GLN A 87 -7.00 -1.06 1.69
C GLN A 87 -7.53 -0.60 3.05
N LEU A 88 -8.23 0.55 3.15
CA LEU A 88 -8.92 0.93 4.38
C LEU A 88 -9.91 -0.16 4.82
N PHE A 89 -10.56 -0.83 3.87
CA PHE A 89 -11.41 -1.99 4.18
C PHE A 89 -10.60 -3.16 4.79
N ASN A 90 -9.36 -3.38 4.34
CA ASN A 90 -8.49 -4.38 4.98
C ASN A 90 -8.10 -3.98 6.40
N VAL A 91 -7.93 -2.67 6.70
CA VAL A 91 -7.66 -2.21 8.07
C VAL A 91 -8.89 -2.41 8.96
N ILE A 92 -10.08 -2.03 8.49
CA ILE A 92 -11.36 -2.23 9.20
C ILE A 92 -11.56 -3.71 9.51
N LYS A 93 -11.32 -4.58 8.55
CA LYS A 93 -11.41 -6.03 8.69
C LYS A 93 -10.35 -6.60 9.65
N GLY A 94 -9.21 -5.91 9.80
CA GLY A 94 -8.09 -6.33 10.64
C GLY A 94 -7.08 -7.21 9.94
N ASP A 95 -7.03 -7.17 8.62
CA ASP A 95 -5.99 -7.82 7.81
C ASP A 95 -4.72 -6.95 7.75
N LEU A 96 -4.86 -5.61 7.90
CA LEU A 96 -3.80 -4.61 7.88
C LEU A 96 -3.87 -3.66 9.08
N ASN A 97 -2.75 -2.99 9.35
CA ASN A 97 -2.66 -1.74 10.08
C ASN A 97 -2.34 -0.57 9.13
N PHE A 98 -2.40 0.67 9.60
CA PHE A 98 -1.88 1.81 8.82
C PHE A 98 -0.37 1.67 8.62
N VAL A 99 0.36 1.29 9.67
CA VAL A 99 1.82 1.16 9.65
C VAL A 99 2.24 -0.28 9.94
N GLY A 100 3.19 -0.77 9.15
CA GLY A 100 3.78 -2.11 9.28
C GLY A 100 4.60 -2.50 8.06
N PRO A 101 5.29 -3.64 8.09
CA PRO A 101 5.97 -4.19 6.92
C PRO A 101 5.01 -4.37 5.75
N ARG A 102 5.43 -3.99 4.53
CA ARG A 102 4.57 -4.13 3.34
C ARG A 102 4.21 -5.60 3.09
N PRO A 103 2.92 -5.97 2.93
CA PRO A 103 2.53 -7.37 2.68
C PRO A 103 3.03 -7.81 1.30
N LEU A 104 3.90 -8.82 1.26
CA LEU A 104 4.41 -9.41 0.02
C LEU A 104 3.50 -10.55 -0.47
N LEU A 105 3.76 -11.05 -1.67
CA LEU A 105 3.04 -12.21 -2.21
C LEU A 105 3.25 -13.42 -1.29
N ILE A 106 2.24 -14.27 -1.18
CA ILE A 106 2.26 -15.42 -0.27
C ILE A 106 3.39 -16.41 -0.62
N GLU A 107 3.76 -16.49 -1.90
CA GLU A 107 4.80 -17.36 -2.40
C GLU A 107 6.18 -17.03 -1.78
N TYR A 108 6.42 -15.77 -1.42
CA TYR A 108 7.67 -15.37 -0.77
C TYR A 108 7.86 -15.94 0.63
N ASN A 109 6.79 -16.37 1.32
CA ASN A 109 6.90 -16.95 2.66
C ASN A 109 7.84 -18.15 2.72
N LYS A 110 7.91 -18.93 1.63
CA LYS A 110 8.79 -20.11 1.51
C LYS A 110 10.26 -19.72 1.32
N LEU A 111 10.54 -18.51 0.86
CA LEU A 111 11.88 -18.02 0.55
C LEU A 111 12.55 -17.29 1.71
N TYR A 112 11.79 -16.95 2.77
CA TYR A 112 12.33 -16.23 3.91
C TYR A 112 13.25 -17.11 4.75
N ASN A 113 14.45 -16.60 5.04
CA ASN A 113 15.29 -17.14 6.10
C ASN A 113 14.68 -16.83 7.49
N ARG A 114 15.29 -17.38 8.56
CA ARG A 114 14.81 -17.23 9.94
C ARG A 114 14.61 -15.75 10.34
N ASN A 115 15.58 -14.89 10.04
CA ASN A 115 15.51 -13.48 10.37
C ASN A 115 14.44 -12.75 9.55
N GLN A 116 14.34 -13.04 8.27
CA GLN A 116 13.33 -12.40 7.40
C GLN A 116 11.89 -12.77 7.80
N LYS A 117 11.67 -13.95 8.40
CA LYS A 117 10.37 -14.35 8.93
C LYS A 117 9.90 -13.43 10.09
N MET A 118 10.81 -12.73 10.78
CA MET A 118 10.46 -11.80 11.86
C MET A 118 9.51 -10.69 11.38
N ARG A 119 9.59 -10.29 10.11
CA ARG A 119 8.65 -9.31 9.54
C ARG A 119 7.18 -9.75 9.56
N LEU A 120 6.92 -11.03 9.70
CA LEU A 120 5.56 -11.60 9.78
C LEU A 120 5.02 -11.64 11.21
N SER A 121 5.82 -11.34 12.24
CA SER A 121 5.39 -11.34 13.64
C SER A 121 4.51 -10.14 14.03
N VAL A 122 4.41 -9.14 13.15
CA VAL A 122 3.54 -7.98 13.33
C VAL A 122 2.54 -7.87 12.17
N MET A 123 1.45 -7.14 12.40
CA MET A 123 0.50 -6.84 11.33
C MET A 123 1.18 -6.07 10.19
N PRO A 124 0.97 -6.46 8.93
CA PRO A 124 1.45 -5.69 7.80
C PRO A 124 0.74 -4.33 7.73
N GLY A 125 1.36 -3.36 7.03
CA GLY A 125 0.86 -2.00 6.94
C GLY A 125 0.55 -1.55 5.51
N ILE A 126 -0.30 -0.51 5.42
CA ILE A 126 -0.49 0.26 4.17
C ILE A 126 0.82 0.98 3.84
N THR A 127 1.45 1.59 4.85
CA THR A 127 2.80 2.16 4.78
C THR A 127 3.73 1.50 5.80
N GLY A 128 5.03 1.78 5.73
CA GLY A 128 6.01 1.19 6.64
C GLY A 128 7.40 1.78 6.51
N TRP A 129 8.28 1.42 7.42
CA TRP A 129 9.62 1.99 7.53
C TRP A 129 10.46 1.78 6.26
N ALA A 130 10.41 0.61 5.63
CA ALA A 130 11.10 0.35 4.37
C ALA A 130 10.56 1.22 3.22
N GLN A 131 9.25 1.51 3.21
CA GLN A 131 8.62 2.31 2.15
C GLN A 131 9.05 3.78 2.21
N VAL A 132 9.15 4.38 3.41
CA VAL A 132 9.58 5.79 3.56
C VAL A 132 11.09 5.97 3.44
N ASN A 133 11.89 4.89 3.58
CA ASN A 133 13.34 4.91 3.47
C ASN A 133 13.87 4.41 2.11
N GLY A 134 13.07 4.43 1.06
CA GLY A 134 13.55 4.15 -0.30
C GLY A 134 12.59 3.37 -1.20
N ASP A 135 11.51 2.80 -0.67
CA ASP A 135 10.44 2.10 -1.41
C ASP A 135 11.02 1.13 -2.48
N ASN A 136 10.84 1.44 -3.76
CA ASN A 136 11.30 0.59 -4.86
C ASN A 136 12.78 0.76 -5.24
N ASN A 137 13.44 1.79 -4.72
CA ASN A 137 14.81 2.17 -5.10
C ASN A 137 15.90 1.47 -4.27
N ILE A 138 15.53 0.61 -3.33
CA ILE A 138 16.46 -0.12 -2.47
C ILE A 138 16.39 -1.63 -2.72
N SER A 139 17.50 -2.32 -2.46
CA SER A 139 17.59 -3.77 -2.63
C SER A 139 16.65 -4.52 -1.68
N TRP A 140 16.29 -5.75 -2.03
CA TRP A 140 15.48 -6.62 -1.19
C TRP A 140 16.10 -6.86 0.18
N SER A 141 17.42 -7.06 0.23
CA SER A 141 18.15 -7.21 1.51
C SER A 141 17.96 -6.00 2.41
N LYS A 142 18.08 -4.77 1.87
CA LYS A 142 17.87 -3.54 2.63
C LYS A 142 16.41 -3.39 3.08
N LYS A 143 15.42 -3.76 2.22
CA LYS A 143 13.99 -3.77 2.61
C LYS A 143 13.74 -4.66 3.81
N PHE A 144 14.26 -5.89 3.79
CA PHE A 144 14.10 -6.82 4.91
C PHE A 144 14.76 -6.32 6.18
N LYS A 145 15.97 -5.74 6.10
CA LYS A 145 16.63 -5.13 7.27
C LYS A 145 15.79 -4.01 7.89
N LEU A 146 15.20 -3.14 7.06
CA LEU A 146 14.33 -2.05 7.52
C LEU A 146 13.00 -2.56 8.09
N ASP A 147 12.42 -3.61 7.52
CA ASP A 147 11.22 -4.24 8.06
C ASP A 147 11.48 -4.89 9.42
N ILE A 148 12.63 -5.57 9.59
CA ILE A 148 13.03 -6.20 10.86
C ILE A 148 13.30 -5.10 11.91
N TRP A 149 14.03 -4.07 11.54
CA TRP A 149 14.30 -2.93 12.43
C TRP A 149 12.98 -2.31 12.93
N TYR A 150 11.97 -2.16 12.05
CA TYR A 150 10.65 -1.68 12.46
C TYR A 150 10.00 -2.62 13.48
N VAL A 151 10.08 -3.94 13.28
CA VAL A 151 9.52 -4.93 14.21
C VAL A 151 10.12 -4.79 15.60
N GLU A 152 11.44 -4.60 15.69
CA GLU A 152 12.20 -4.49 16.93
C GLU A 152 11.95 -3.13 17.65
N ASN A 153 11.69 -2.05 16.89
CA ASN A 153 11.55 -0.70 17.43
C ASN A 153 10.09 -0.18 17.37
N LYS A 154 9.12 -1.04 17.12
CA LYS A 154 7.72 -0.66 16.97
C LYS A 154 7.21 0.11 18.18
N SER A 155 6.69 1.31 17.92
CA SER A 155 6.04 2.18 18.90
C SER A 155 5.03 3.09 18.24
N ILE A 156 4.10 3.65 19.01
CA ILE A 156 3.11 4.62 18.51
C ILE A 156 3.82 5.85 17.92
N PHE A 157 4.88 6.34 18.57
CA PHE A 157 5.65 7.48 18.07
C PHE A 157 6.33 7.20 16.74
N LEU A 158 6.89 5.99 16.58
CA LEU A 158 7.47 5.58 15.30
C LEU A 158 6.40 5.48 14.21
N ASP A 159 5.21 4.97 14.51
CA ASP A 159 4.11 4.87 13.56
C ASP A 159 3.64 6.26 13.11
N ILE A 160 3.47 7.21 14.03
CA ILE A 160 3.15 8.61 13.70
C ILE A 160 4.24 9.21 12.80
N LYS A 161 5.52 9.02 13.15
CA LYS A 161 6.64 9.48 12.32
C LYS A 161 6.58 8.90 10.90
N ILE A 162 6.29 7.61 10.75
CA ILE A 162 6.17 6.95 9.44
C ILE A 162 5.01 7.53 8.64
N ILE A 163 3.86 7.80 9.27
CA ILE A 163 2.71 8.42 8.62
C ILE A 163 3.09 9.81 8.08
N LEU A 164 3.72 10.65 8.89
CA LEU A 164 4.15 12.00 8.48
C LEU A 164 5.16 11.93 7.32
N LEU A 165 6.14 11.01 7.39
CA LEU A 165 7.10 10.79 6.31
C LEU A 165 6.40 10.29 5.03
N THR A 166 5.38 9.46 5.14
CA THR A 166 4.59 8.97 3.99
C THR A 166 3.86 10.12 3.30
N ILE A 167 3.22 10.99 4.07
CA ILE A 167 2.53 12.17 3.54
C ILE A 167 3.53 13.04 2.78
N ASN A 168 4.67 13.38 3.39
CA ASN A 168 5.73 14.17 2.74
C ASN A 168 6.25 13.49 1.46
N PHE A 169 6.47 12.18 1.49
CA PHE A 169 6.91 11.40 0.32
C PHE A 169 5.90 11.48 -0.84
N ILE A 170 4.60 11.35 -0.55
CA ILE A 170 3.54 11.45 -1.57
C ILE A 170 3.51 12.85 -2.17
N PHE A 171 3.56 13.92 -1.34
CA PHE A 171 3.59 15.30 -1.82
C PHE A 171 4.79 15.57 -2.73
N LYS A 172 6.01 15.19 -2.31
CA LYS A 172 7.21 15.33 -3.14
C LYS A 172 7.08 14.62 -4.49
N LYS A 173 6.51 13.42 -4.50
CA LYS A 173 6.31 12.64 -5.72
C LYS A 173 5.31 13.29 -6.69
N ILE A 174 4.24 13.87 -6.16
CA ILE A 174 3.23 14.59 -6.96
C ILE A 174 3.85 15.85 -7.59
N ILE A 175 4.57 16.65 -6.80
CA ILE A 175 5.22 17.89 -7.26
C ILE A 175 6.28 17.59 -8.32
N TYR A 176 7.16 16.62 -8.07
CA TYR A 176 8.22 16.23 -9.02
C TYR A 176 7.64 15.80 -10.37
N LYS A 177 6.56 15.03 -10.36
CA LYS A 177 5.91 14.60 -11.59
C LYS A 177 5.29 15.78 -12.35
N LYS A 178 4.61 16.70 -11.65
CA LYS A 178 4.00 17.90 -12.25
C LYS A 178 5.06 18.78 -12.94
N ASN A 179 6.24 18.90 -12.34
CA ASN A 179 7.34 19.68 -12.95
C ASN A 179 7.92 19.00 -14.20
N LYS A 180 8.01 17.66 -14.21
CA LYS A 180 8.49 16.92 -15.38
C LYS A 180 7.53 16.97 -16.56
N GLU A 181 6.22 17.05 -16.32
CA GLU A 181 5.17 17.19 -17.36
C GLU A 181 5.11 18.62 -17.95
N LYS A 182 5.69 19.62 -17.27
CA LYS A 182 5.75 21.02 -17.75
C LYS A 182 6.99 21.32 -18.64
N ILE A 183 7.97 20.40 -18.67
CA ILE A 183 9.25 20.57 -19.41
C ILE A 183 9.21 19.82 -20.75
N ILE A 184 8.12 19.11 -21.06
CA ILE A 184 7.85 18.41 -22.32
C ILE A 184 6.73 19.12 -23.06
#